data_9c7a84e815141e7a3c9c11803ea1e66c
#
_entry.id   9c7a84e815141e7a3c9c11803ea1e66c
#
_cell.length_a   1.000
_cell.length_b   1.000
_cell.length_c   1.000
_cell.angle_alpha   90.00
_cell.angle_beta   90.00
_cell.angle_gamma   90.00
#
_symmetry.space_group_name_H-M   'P 1'
#
loop_
_entity.id
_entity.type
_entity.pdbx_description
1 polymer ?
#
loop_
_entity_poly.entity_id
_entity_poly.type
_entity_poly.pdbx_seq_one_letter_code
_entity_poly.pdbx_strand_id
1 'polypeptide(L)'
;MTDALDTPRFQRLAEPWTHSTKLGSTLLVPGIRLLSLPSLGTFDQLQLLRDLPVSGYALFAAENFNEKLDEILISTQGKVQNTKHDPIPQSQPFQTAAFRYAGLQKEWQFLWEKSEQAPNAVTTSANFKNQYQELQNALNQLAILPSASNLISAKVSLTRFQSQFKSWMSVPVQENPYQVKVWENRLITIESLLRYAERRVINKATFN
;
A
#
# COMPACT_ATOMS: atom_id res chain seq x y z
N MET A 1 -18.94 6.15 2.71
CA MET A 1 -19.56 5.83 1.42
C MET A 1 -19.54 7.09 0.58
N THR A 2 -19.01 7.06 -0.62
CA THR A 2 -18.98 8.24 -1.48
C THR A 2 -20.00 8.07 -2.57
N ASP A 3 -20.89 9.06 -2.73
CA ASP A 3 -21.85 9.12 -3.86
C ASP A 3 -21.21 9.78 -5.09
N ALA A 4 -19.87 9.70 -5.19
CA ALA A 4 -19.14 10.34 -6.26
C ALA A 4 -19.22 9.50 -7.54
N LEU A 5 -19.87 10.05 -8.56
CA LEU A 5 -19.95 9.47 -9.90
C LEU A 5 -18.75 9.85 -10.77
N ASP A 6 -17.92 10.80 -10.34
CA ASP A 6 -16.71 11.21 -11.03
C ASP A 6 -15.47 11.01 -10.14
N THR A 7 -14.36 10.67 -10.77
CA THR A 7 -13.08 10.37 -10.09
C THR A 7 -12.50 11.57 -9.32
N PRO A 8 -12.51 12.82 -9.83
CA PRO A 8 -12.03 13.97 -9.08
C PRO A 8 -12.80 14.23 -7.79
N ARG A 9 -14.13 14.06 -7.79
CA ARG A 9 -14.95 14.19 -6.59
C ARG A 9 -14.67 13.06 -5.61
N PHE A 10 -14.51 11.84 -6.11
CA PHE A 10 -14.15 10.69 -5.30
C PHE A 10 -12.80 10.91 -4.60
N GLN A 11 -11.80 11.41 -5.32
CA GLN A 11 -10.48 11.75 -4.76
C GLN A 11 -10.58 12.77 -3.63
N ARG A 12 -11.29 13.87 -3.86
CA ARG A 12 -11.49 14.93 -2.83
C ARG A 12 -12.16 14.42 -1.56
N LEU A 13 -13.01 13.40 -1.67
CA LEU A 13 -13.67 12.80 -0.52
C LEU A 13 -12.80 11.76 0.18
N ALA A 14 -12.05 10.96 -0.57
CA ALA A 14 -11.25 9.86 -0.03
C ALA A 14 -9.91 10.34 0.57
N GLU A 15 -9.21 11.25 -0.08
CA GLU A 15 -7.85 11.65 0.28
C GLU A 15 -7.71 12.19 1.72
N PRO A 16 -8.60 13.07 2.25
CA PRO A 16 -8.50 13.56 3.62
C PRO A 16 -8.58 12.45 4.68
N TRP A 17 -9.31 11.38 4.40
CA TRP A 17 -9.42 10.25 5.31
C TRP A 17 -8.15 9.42 5.33
N THR A 18 -7.47 9.29 4.19
CA THR A 18 -6.27 8.47 4.07
C THR A 18 -5.09 9.01 4.86
N HIS A 19 -5.05 10.32 5.08
CA HIS A 19 -3.99 11.02 5.83
C HIS A 19 -4.41 11.37 7.26
N SER A 20 -5.56 10.88 7.72
CA SER A 20 -6.03 11.20 9.06
C SER A 20 -5.20 10.50 10.14
N THR A 21 -4.57 11.28 11.00
CA THR A 21 -3.87 10.78 12.19
C THR A 21 -4.79 10.11 13.20
N LYS A 22 -6.11 10.34 13.09
CA LYS A 22 -7.14 9.76 13.97
C LYS A 22 -7.40 8.27 13.70
N LEU A 23 -6.95 7.73 12.57
CA LEU A 23 -7.14 6.32 12.24
C LEU A 23 -6.41 5.37 13.22
N GLY A 24 -5.29 5.80 13.81
CA GLY A 24 -4.53 4.97 14.75
C GLY A 24 -4.19 3.61 14.15
N SER A 25 -4.70 2.53 14.76
CA SER A 25 -4.56 1.15 14.27
C SER A 25 -5.72 0.68 13.37
N THR A 26 -6.61 1.58 12.94
CA THR A 26 -7.74 1.25 12.07
C THR A 26 -7.30 1.22 10.62
N LEU A 27 -7.68 0.17 9.89
CA LEU A 27 -7.48 0.09 8.45
C LEU A 27 -8.60 0.83 7.72
N LEU A 28 -8.22 1.63 6.73
CA LEU A 28 -9.19 2.31 5.88
C LEU A 28 -9.50 1.46 4.65
N VAL A 29 -10.77 1.17 4.44
CA VAL A 29 -11.30 0.42 3.29
C VAL A 29 -12.43 1.25 2.67
N PRO A 30 -12.14 2.10 1.67
CA PRO A 30 -13.16 2.89 0.99
C PRO A 30 -14.16 2.02 0.25
N GLY A 31 -15.42 2.43 0.30
CA GLY A 31 -16.51 1.80 -0.46
C GLY A 31 -16.78 2.54 -1.76
N ILE A 32 -16.82 1.81 -2.87
CA ILE A 32 -17.23 2.30 -4.19
C ILE A 32 -18.66 1.87 -4.44
N ARG A 33 -19.53 2.85 -4.73
CA ARG A 33 -20.92 2.59 -5.10
C ARG A 33 -21.00 2.28 -6.59
N LEU A 34 -21.51 1.11 -6.94
CA LEU A 34 -21.64 0.67 -8.33
C LEU A 34 -22.89 1.22 -9.03
N LEU A 35 -23.95 1.56 -8.26
CA LEU A 35 -25.18 2.09 -8.81
C LEU A 35 -24.93 3.38 -9.59
N SER A 36 -25.34 3.39 -10.85
CA SER A 36 -25.18 4.52 -11.78
C SER A 36 -23.73 4.90 -12.11
N LEU A 37 -22.76 4.12 -11.64
CA LEU A 37 -21.35 4.33 -12.00
C LEU A 37 -21.00 3.49 -13.24
N PRO A 38 -20.56 4.10 -14.35
CA PRO A 38 -20.09 3.33 -15.50
C PRO A 38 -18.91 2.42 -15.12
N SER A 39 -18.76 1.27 -15.79
CA SER A 39 -17.67 0.32 -15.51
C SER A 39 -16.28 0.97 -15.63
N LEU A 40 -16.06 1.88 -16.58
CA LEU A 40 -14.84 2.66 -16.68
C LEU A 40 -14.64 3.60 -15.48
N GLY A 41 -15.71 4.24 -14.99
CA GLY A 41 -15.63 5.07 -13.79
C GLY A 41 -15.27 4.25 -12.53
N THR A 42 -15.76 3.01 -12.45
CA THR A 42 -15.34 2.07 -11.40
C THR A 42 -13.85 1.77 -11.50
N PHE A 43 -13.36 1.51 -12.72
CA PHE A 43 -11.94 1.29 -12.97
C PHE A 43 -11.09 2.50 -12.53
N ASP A 44 -11.46 3.70 -12.91
CA ASP A 44 -10.74 4.93 -12.57
C ASP A 44 -10.68 5.13 -11.04
N GLN A 45 -11.79 4.89 -10.34
CA GLN A 45 -11.81 4.97 -8.88
C GLN A 45 -10.95 3.88 -8.22
N LEU A 46 -10.92 2.67 -8.77
CA LEU A 46 -10.03 1.60 -8.30
C LEU A 46 -8.55 1.95 -8.50
N GLN A 47 -8.19 2.51 -9.65
CA GLN A 47 -6.81 2.95 -9.91
C GLN A 47 -6.40 4.05 -8.92
N LEU A 48 -7.27 5.02 -8.68
CA LEU A 48 -7.03 6.05 -7.68
C LEU A 48 -6.78 5.45 -6.28
N LEU A 49 -7.60 4.48 -5.85
CA LEU A 49 -7.44 3.85 -4.54
C LEU A 49 -6.12 3.07 -4.42
N ARG A 50 -5.57 2.56 -5.51
CA ARG A 50 -4.24 1.91 -5.51
C ARG A 50 -3.12 2.90 -5.21
N ASP A 51 -3.32 4.16 -5.52
CA ASP A 51 -2.35 5.23 -5.34
C ASP A 51 -2.50 5.93 -3.97
N LEU A 52 -3.61 5.71 -3.27
CA LEU A 52 -3.86 6.22 -1.93
C LEU A 52 -3.41 5.22 -0.83
N PRO A 53 -3.11 5.69 0.39
CA PRO A 53 -2.70 4.83 1.49
C PRO A 53 -3.90 4.12 2.13
N VAL A 54 -4.58 3.30 1.34
CA VAL A 54 -5.72 2.47 1.77
C VAL A 54 -5.34 1.00 1.86
N SER A 55 -6.07 0.26 2.68
CA SER A 55 -5.78 -1.16 2.90
C SER A 55 -6.49 -2.10 1.94
N GLY A 56 -7.49 -1.59 1.23
CA GLY A 56 -8.30 -2.31 0.27
C GLY A 56 -9.47 -1.45 -0.16
N TYR A 57 -10.48 -2.06 -0.76
CA TYR A 57 -11.73 -1.42 -1.16
C TYR A 57 -12.92 -2.38 -0.98
N ALA A 58 -14.13 -1.83 -0.92
CA ALA A 58 -15.38 -2.57 -0.95
C ALA A 58 -16.23 -2.09 -2.12
N LEU A 59 -16.81 -3.01 -2.87
CA LEU A 59 -17.77 -2.71 -3.93
C LEU A 59 -19.19 -3.00 -3.44
N PHE A 60 -20.15 -2.12 -3.76
CA PHE A 60 -21.56 -2.28 -3.38
C PHE A 60 -22.46 -1.49 -4.35
N ALA A 61 -23.65 -1.90 -4.61
CA ALA A 61 -24.25 -3.13 -4.11
C ALA A 61 -24.01 -4.30 -5.09
N ALA A 62 -24.04 -5.52 -4.58
CA ALA A 62 -23.70 -6.72 -5.36
C ALA A 62 -24.61 -6.92 -6.58
N GLU A 63 -25.86 -6.49 -6.53
CA GLU A 63 -26.81 -6.55 -7.63
C GLU A 63 -26.43 -5.70 -8.85
N ASN A 64 -25.49 -4.78 -8.69
CA ASN A 64 -24.97 -3.94 -9.80
C ASN A 64 -23.70 -4.53 -10.44
N PHE A 65 -23.27 -5.72 -10.01
CA PHE A 65 -22.21 -6.46 -10.69
C PHE A 65 -22.70 -6.94 -12.07
N ASN A 66 -21.86 -6.79 -13.06
CA ASN A 66 -22.12 -7.26 -14.42
C ASN A 66 -20.84 -7.82 -15.04
N GLU A 67 -20.98 -8.57 -16.14
CA GLU A 67 -19.87 -9.24 -16.83
C GLU A 67 -18.74 -8.26 -17.21
N LYS A 68 -19.10 -7.06 -17.68
CA LYS A 68 -18.11 -6.05 -18.06
C LYS A 68 -17.28 -5.55 -16.87
N LEU A 69 -17.89 -5.42 -15.68
CA LEU A 69 -17.17 -5.06 -14.47
C LEU A 69 -16.27 -6.21 -14.02
N ASP A 70 -16.74 -7.46 -14.15
CA ASP A 70 -15.95 -8.65 -13.82
C ASP A 70 -14.71 -8.77 -14.72
N GLU A 71 -14.85 -8.57 -16.03
CA GLU A 71 -13.73 -8.51 -16.97
C GLU A 71 -12.69 -7.43 -16.58
N ILE A 72 -13.16 -6.24 -16.20
CA ILE A 72 -12.29 -5.15 -15.73
C ILE A 72 -11.55 -5.55 -14.46
N LEU A 73 -12.23 -6.14 -13.49
CA LEU A 73 -11.61 -6.59 -12.24
C LEU A 73 -10.57 -7.68 -12.51
N ILE A 74 -10.89 -8.66 -13.33
CA ILE A 74 -9.95 -9.73 -13.71
C ILE A 74 -8.71 -9.15 -14.42
N SER A 75 -8.91 -8.23 -15.35
CA SER A 75 -7.81 -7.64 -16.12
C SER A 75 -6.88 -6.78 -15.26
N THR A 76 -7.42 -6.12 -14.23
CA THR A 76 -6.67 -5.18 -13.37
C THR A 76 -6.03 -5.84 -12.16
N GLN A 77 -6.65 -6.90 -11.63
CA GLN A 77 -6.19 -7.60 -10.43
C GLN A 77 -5.29 -8.81 -10.77
N GLY A 78 -5.18 -9.16 -12.04
CA GLY A 78 -4.60 -10.42 -12.48
C GLY A 78 -5.49 -11.62 -12.17
N LYS A 79 -5.15 -12.79 -12.68
CA LYS A 79 -5.82 -14.04 -12.28
C LYS A 79 -5.56 -14.24 -10.79
N VAL A 80 -6.57 -14.03 -9.99
CA VAL A 80 -6.55 -14.38 -8.57
C VAL A 80 -6.36 -15.89 -8.50
N GLN A 81 -5.14 -16.33 -8.25
CA GLN A 81 -4.91 -17.70 -7.84
C GLN A 81 -5.71 -17.88 -6.55
N ASN A 82 -6.48 -18.96 -6.44
CA ASN A 82 -7.41 -19.38 -5.38
C ASN A 82 -6.90 -19.17 -3.92
N THR A 83 -6.38 -18.02 -3.61
CA THR A 83 -6.09 -17.61 -2.25
C THR A 83 -7.40 -17.18 -1.64
N LYS A 84 -7.84 -17.85 -0.58
CA LYS A 84 -8.95 -17.40 0.24
C LYS A 84 -8.65 -15.95 0.64
N HIS A 85 -9.32 -15.01 -0.01
CA HIS A 85 -9.26 -13.63 0.41
C HIS A 85 -9.95 -13.53 1.75
N ASP A 86 -9.19 -13.19 2.77
CA ASP A 86 -9.75 -12.79 4.04
C ASP A 86 -10.26 -11.35 3.89
N PRO A 87 -11.57 -11.13 3.78
CA PRO A 87 -12.07 -9.85 3.36
C PRO A 87 -11.75 -8.75 4.38
N ILE A 88 -11.95 -8.99 5.65
CA ILE A 88 -11.70 -8.00 6.72
C ILE A 88 -11.93 -8.68 8.09
N PRO A 89 -11.04 -8.55 9.05
CA PRO A 89 -9.70 -7.95 9.00
C PRO A 89 -8.68 -8.88 8.33
N GLN A 90 -7.60 -8.32 7.85
CA GLN A 90 -6.56 -9.14 7.23
C GLN A 90 -5.99 -10.15 8.21
N SER A 91 -6.05 -11.44 7.86
CA SER A 91 -5.62 -12.53 8.74
C SER A 91 -4.11 -12.56 8.94
N GLN A 92 -3.35 -12.11 7.92
CA GLN A 92 -1.90 -12.16 7.88
C GLN A 92 -1.28 -10.77 7.54
N PRO A 93 -1.48 -9.76 8.40
CA PRO A 93 -1.08 -8.39 8.10
C PRO A 93 0.44 -8.21 7.93
N PHE A 94 1.25 -8.98 8.64
CA PHE A 94 2.71 -8.91 8.52
C PHE A 94 3.21 -9.49 7.20
N GLN A 95 2.64 -10.60 6.75
CA GLN A 95 2.95 -11.18 5.45
C GLN A 95 2.50 -10.23 4.32
N THR A 96 1.33 -9.61 4.48
CA THR A 96 0.82 -8.60 3.54
C THR A 96 1.75 -7.38 3.49
N ALA A 97 2.25 -6.91 4.62
CA ALA A 97 3.21 -5.81 4.68
C ALA A 97 4.52 -6.14 3.95
N ALA A 98 5.10 -7.32 4.21
CA ALA A 98 6.30 -7.79 3.54
C ALA A 98 6.10 -7.94 2.02
N PHE A 99 4.97 -8.50 1.61
CA PHE A 99 4.62 -8.66 0.19
C PHE A 99 4.45 -7.32 -0.53
N ARG A 100 3.76 -6.36 0.09
CA ARG A 100 3.60 -5.00 -0.49
C ARG A 100 4.94 -4.28 -0.60
N TYR A 101 5.80 -4.43 0.38
CA TYR A 101 7.13 -3.84 0.31
C TYR A 101 7.98 -4.48 -0.81
N ALA A 102 7.92 -5.80 -0.96
CA ALA A 102 8.60 -6.49 -2.07
C ALA A 102 8.10 -6.02 -3.45
N GLY A 103 6.83 -5.65 -3.57
CA GLY A 103 6.28 -5.01 -4.77
C GLY A 103 6.92 -3.65 -5.07
N LEU A 104 7.04 -2.79 -4.05
CA LEU A 104 7.75 -1.51 -4.18
C LEU A 104 9.20 -1.70 -4.60
N GLN A 105 9.86 -2.69 -4.02
CA GLN A 105 11.26 -3.00 -4.36
C GLN A 105 11.42 -3.35 -5.83
N LYS A 106 10.54 -4.15 -6.39
CA LYS A 106 10.57 -4.51 -7.83
C LYS A 106 10.40 -3.28 -8.72
N GLU A 107 9.51 -2.35 -8.33
CA GLU A 107 9.33 -1.10 -9.09
C GLU A 107 10.59 -0.25 -9.06
N TRP A 108 11.20 -0.05 -7.89
CA TRP A 108 12.43 0.71 -7.76
C TRP A 108 13.60 0.06 -8.50
N GLN A 109 13.76 -1.25 -8.37
CA GLN A 109 14.79 -2.00 -9.09
C GLN A 109 14.64 -1.84 -10.61
N PHE A 110 13.43 -1.97 -11.14
CA PHE A 110 13.16 -1.78 -12.55
C PHE A 110 13.51 -0.36 -13.04
N LEU A 111 13.23 0.66 -12.23
CA LEU A 111 13.57 2.04 -12.56
C LEU A 111 15.08 2.27 -12.49
N TRP A 112 15.78 1.64 -11.55
CA TRP A 112 17.23 1.77 -11.45
C TRP A 112 17.98 1.08 -12.59
N GLU A 113 17.54 -0.10 -12.99
CA GLU A 113 18.12 -0.79 -14.14
C GLU A 113 17.99 0.04 -15.43
N LYS A 114 16.87 0.77 -15.57
CA LYS A 114 16.69 1.71 -16.68
C LYS A 114 17.54 2.97 -16.54
N SER A 115 17.75 3.45 -15.33
CA SER A 115 18.46 4.70 -15.06
C SER A 115 19.98 4.53 -15.06
N GLU A 116 20.53 3.34 -14.88
CA GLU A 116 21.96 3.06 -15.06
C GLU A 116 22.41 3.33 -16.51
N GLN A 117 21.46 3.41 -17.45
CA GLN A 117 21.70 3.82 -18.82
C GLN A 117 21.62 5.36 -19.01
N ALA A 118 21.24 6.13 -17.99
CA ALA A 118 21.15 7.57 -18.04
C ALA A 118 22.20 8.21 -17.11
N PRO A 119 23.01 9.19 -17.57
CA PRO A 119 24.13 9.74 -16.80
C PRO A 119 23.78 10.53 -15.53
N ASN A 120 22.49 10.72 -15.23
CA ASN A 120 21.99 11.44 -14.05
C ASN A 120 21.20 10.55 -13.08
N ALA A 121 21.44 9.28 -13.06
CA ALA A 121 20.69 8.34 -12.25
C ALA A 121 20.93 8.51 -10.75
N VAL A 122 19.92 8.99 -10.14
CA VAL A 122 19.79 9.51 -8.79
C VAL A 122 19.94 8.45 -7.77
N THR A 123 20.34 7.40 -7.67
CA THR A 123 20.09 6.61 -6.45
C THR A 123 20.93 5.42 -6.21
N THR A 124 22.12 5.62 -6.42
CA THR A 124 23.08 4.62 -5.97
C THR A 124 23.77 5.04 -4.67
N SER A 125 23.08 5.79 -3.80
CA SER A 125 23.68 5.93 -2.48
C SER A 125 23.69 4.55 -1.82
N ALA A 126 24.87 4.09 -1.45
CA ALA A 126 25.02 2.84 -0.70
C ALA A 126 24.10 2.79 0.51
N ASN A 127 23.80 3.95 1.09
CA ASN A 127 22.88 4.13 2.21
C ASN A 127 21.43 3.75 1.86
N PHE A 128 20.90 4.14 0.70
CA PHE A 128 19.55 3.73 0.29
C PHE A 128 19.48 2.21 0.11
N LYS A 129 20.43 1.62 -0.60
CA LYS A 129 20.47 0.17 -0.82
C LYS A 129 20.57 -0.61 0.50
N ASN A 130 21.35 -0.14 1.45
CA ASN A 130 21.49 -0.76 2.76
C ASN A 130 20.19 -0.69 3.55
N GLN A 131 19.55 0.49 3.67
CA GLN A 131 18.32 0.64 4.43
C GLN A 131 17.12 -0.04 3.76
N TYR A 132 17.09 -0.04 2.44
CA TYR A 132 16.16 -0.79 1.63
C TYR A 132 16.22 -2.30 1.95
N GLN A 133 17.41 -2.88 2.03
CA GLN A 133 17.60 -4.30 2.35
C GLN A 133 17.33 -4.58 3.84
N GLU A 134 17.74 -3.68 4.73
CA GLU A 134 17.47 -3.77 6.17
C GLU A 134 15.96 -3.83 6.46
N LEU A 135 15.19 -2.95 5.83
CA LEU A 135 13.74 -2.95 5.98
C LEU A 135 13.10 -4.23 5.44
N GLN A 136 13.54 -4.72 4.26
CA GLN A 136 13.04 -5.99 3.71
C GLN A 136 13.29 -7.14 4.67
N ASN A 137 14.50 -7.23 5.20
CA ASN A 137 14.87 -8.30 6.13
C ASN A 137 14.02 -8.23 7.41
N ALA A 138 13.83 -7.04 7.97
CA ALA A 138 13.02 -6.84 9.16
C ALA A 138 11.53 -7.22 8.94
N LEU A 139 10.95 -6.84 7.79
CA LEU A 139 9.58 -7.22 7.44
C LEU A 139 9.44 -8.72 7.19
N ASN A 140 10.40 -9.36 6.53
CA ASN A 140 10.40 -10.80 6.30
C ASN A 140 10.53 -11.58 7.62
N GLN A 141 11.42 -11.17 8.51
CA GLN A 141 11.57 -11.76 9.84
C GLN A 141 10.26 -11.68 10.63
N LEU A 142 9.61 -10.51 10.62
CA LEU A 142 8.31 -10.31 11.27
C LEU A 142 7.20 -11.17 10.64
N ALA A 143 7.22 -11.35 9.32
CA ALA A 143 6.24 -12.18 8.61
C ALA A 143 6.38 -13.67 8.95
N ILE A 144 7.63 -14.15 9.14
CA ILE A 144 7.92 -15.55 9.49
C ILE A 144 7.66 -15.80 10.99
N LEU A 145 8.14 -14.89 11.85
CA LEU A 145 8.05 -15.03 13.29
C LEU A 145 7.45 -13.75 13.90
N PRO A 146 6.11 -13.63 13.97
CA PRO A 146 5.44 -12.52 14.63
C PRO A 146 5.76 -12.45 16.13
N SER A 147 6.53 -11.45 16.54
CA SER A 147 6.91 -11.19 17.92
C SER A 147 6.99 -9.69 18.19
N ALA A 148 6.91 -9.27 19.45
CA ALA A 148 7.06 -7.87 19.83
C ALA A 148 8.43 -7.30 19.41
N SER A 149 9.51 -8.07 19.58
CA SER A 149 10.86 -7.67 19.18
C SER A 149 10.97 -7.45 17.67
N ASN A 150 10.48 -8.40 16.85
CA ASN A 150 10.51 -8.27 15.39
C ASN A 150 9.60 -7.12 14.90
N LEU A 151 8.47 -6.88 15.59
CA LEU A 151 7.60 -5.74 15.26
C LEU A 151 8.29 -4.41 15.53
N ILE A 152 8.96 -4.27 16.69
CA ILE A 152 9.73 -3.07 17.01
C ILE A 152 10.84 -2.85 15.98
N SER A 153 11.59 -3.90 15.65
CA SER A 153 12.65 -3.84 14.64
C SER A 153 12.11 -3.36 13.27
N ALA A 154 11.01 -3.95 12.80
CA ALA A 154 10.40 -3.56 11.53
C ALA A 154 9.87 -2.11 11.55
N LYS A 155 9.25 -1.67 12.67
CA LYS A 155 8.77 -0.28 12.82
C LYS A 155 9.93 0.71 12.82
N VAL A 156 11.02 0.42 13.53
CA VAL A 156 12.22 1.27 13.58
C VAL A 156 12.85 1.39 12.19
N SER A 157 13.05 0.26 11.50
CA SER A 157 13.60 0.26 10.13
C SER A 157 12.71 1.01 9.16
N LEU A 158 11.37 0.86 9.25
CA LEU A 158 10.43 1.59 8.41
C LEU A 158 10.46 3.10 8.67
N THR A 159 10.45 3.52 9.94
CA THR A 159 10.52 4.95 10.32
C THR A 159 11.83 5.57 9.83
N ARG A 160 12.95 4.88 9.99
CA ARG A 160 14.26 5.33 9.49
C ARG A 160 14.23 5.48 7.97
N PHE A 161 13.69 4.49 7.26
CA PHE A 161 13.56 4.52 5.82
C PHE A 161 12.68 5.69 5.36
N GLN A 162 11.50 5.87 5.95
CA GLN A 162 10.58 6.96 5.62
C GLN A 162 11.19 8.34 5.88
N SER A 163 11.94 8.52 6.97
CA SER A 163 12.55 9.81 7.31
C SER A 163 13.59 10.28 6.28
N GLN A 164 14.27 9.35 5.63
CA GLN A 164 15.27 9.64 4.60
C GLN A 164 14.72 9.57 3.17
N PHE A 165 13.55 8.97 2.99
CA PHE A 165 12.95 8.74 1.68
C PHE A 165 12.81 10.03 0.86
N LYS A 166 12.36 11.11 1.48
CA LYS A 166 12.22 12.43 0.81
C LYS A 166 13.56 12.97 0.31
N SER A 167 14.62 12.77 1.06
CA SER A 167 15.97 13.20 0.66
C SER A 167 16.45 12.40 -0.55
N TRP A 168 16.25 11.07 -0.54
CA TRP A 168 16.63 10.23 -1.68
C TRP A 168 15.79 10.50 -2.93
N MET A 169 14.54 10.92 -2.74
CA MET A 169 13.61 11.21 -3.84
C MET A 169 13.62 12.70 -4.26
N SER A 170 14.60 13.48 -3.82
CA SER A 170 14.67 14.93 -4.13
C SER A 170 14.77 15.23 -5.63
N VAL A 171 15.47 14.41 -6.40
CA VAL A 171 15.57 14.54 -7.86
C VAL A 171 14.39 13.86 -8.56
N PRO A 172 14.05 12.58 -8.26
CA PRO A 172 12.86 11.96 -8.84
C PRO A 172 11.57 12.76 -8.64
N VAL A 173 11.43 13.51 -7.55
CA VAL A 173 10.23 14.32 -7.30
C VAL A 173 10.11 15.49 -8.29
N GLN A 174 11.20 15.99 -8.82
CA GLN A 174 11.19 17.04 -9.84
C GLN A 174 10.75 16.49 -11.22
N GLU A 175 11.10 15.26 -11.50
CA GLU A 175 10.75 14.60 -12.76
C GLU A 175 9.33 14.02 -12.74
N ASN A 176 8.95 13.37 -11.65
CA ASN A 176 7.65 12.75 -11.48
C ASN A 176 7.14 12.83 -10.02
N PRO A 177 6.61 13.99 -9.59
CA PRO A 177 6.14 14.18 -8.21
C PRO A 177 4.98 13.25 -7.85
N TYR A 178 4.14 12.89 -8.83
CA TYR A 178 3.03 11.98 -8.61
C TYR A 178 3.51 10.58 -8.22
N GLN A 179 4.47 10.03 -8.95
CA GLN A 179 5.01 8.69 -8.66
C GLN A 179 5.67 8.61 -7.29
N VAL A 180 6.42 9.64 -6.91
CA VAL A 180 7.05 9.71 -5.57
C VAL A 180 5.96 9.74 -4.49
N LYS A 181 4.88 10.50 -4.70
CA LYS A 181 3.75 10.53 -3.78
C LYS A 181 3.06 9.16 -3.65
N VAL A 182 2.91 8.44 -4.74
CA VAL A 182 2.36 7.07 -4.72
C VAL A 182 3.25 6.13 -3.88
N TRP A 183 4.55 6.20 -4.01
CA TRP A 183 5.47 5.40 -3.19
C TRP A 183 5.40 5.76 -1.70
N GLU A 184 5.33 7.06 -1.36
CA GLU A 184 5.09 7.50 0.03
C GLU A 184 3.78 6.90 0.58
N ASN A 185 2.70 6.96 -0.18
CA ASN A 185 1.41 6.42 0.21
C ASN A 185 1.46 4.90 0.45
N ARG A 186 2.22 4.16 -0.36
CA ARG A 186 2.43 2.72 -0.17
C ARG A 186 3.23 2.41 1.09
N LEU A 187 4.24 3.22 1.42
CA LEU A 187 4.97 3.10 2.69
C LEU A 187 4.05 3.37 3.89
N ILE A 188 3.18 4.37 3.81
CA ILE A 188 2.15 4.65 4.84
C ILE A 188 1.19 3.46 4.98
N THR A 189 0.83 2.79 3.89
CA THR A 189 -0.02 1.59 3.94
C THR A 189 0.67 0.45 4.69
N ILE A 190 1.96 0.24 4.47
CA ILE A 190 2.76 -0.77 5.20
C ILE A 190 2.78 -0.42 6.70
N GLU A 191 3.04 0.82 7.05
CA GLU A 191 3.00 1.29 8.44
C GLU A 191 1.63 1.04 9.10
N SER A 192 0.54 1.32 8.37
CA SER A 192 -0.83 1.08 8.85
C SER A 192 -1.09 -0.39 9.14
N LEU A 193 -0.58 -1.31 8.32
CA LEU A 193 -0.66 -2.76 8.55
C LEU A 193 0.11 -3.17 9.81
N LEU A 194 1.30 -2.63 10.04
CA LEU A 194 2.07 -2.92 11.24
C LEU A 194 1.34 -2.43 12.49
N ARG A 195 0.80 -1.21 12.48
CA ARG A 195 -0.01 -0.67 13.60
C ARG A 195 -1.28 -1.46 13.85
N TYR A 196 -1.99 -1.87 12.79
CA TYR A 196 -3.18 -2.70 12.91
C TYR A 196 -2.90 -4.04 13.61
N ALA A 197 -1.79 -4.66 13.27
CA ALA A 197 -1.41 -5.98 13.79
C ALA A 197 -0.76 -5.92 15.18
N GLU A 198 -0.30 -4.77 15.61
CA GLU A 198 0.41 -4.58 16.88
C GLU A 198 -0.38 -5.13 18.08
N ARG A 199 -1.69 -4.83 18.13
CA ARG A 199 -2.57 -5.33 19.21
C ARG A 199 -2.63 -6.86 19.26
N ARG A 200 -2.52 -7.53 18.11
CA ARG A 200 -2.55 -9.00 18.03
C ARG A 200 -1.29 -9.63 18.62
N VAL A 201 -0.14 -8.96 18.48
CA VAL A 201 1.13 -9.43 19.03
C VAL A 201 1.17 -9.17 20.54
N ILE A 202 0.77 -7.97 20.97
CA ILE A 202 0.76 -7.59 22.39
C ILE A 202 -0.20 -8.49 23.18
N ASN A 203 -1.42 -8.71 22.68
CA ASN A 203 -2.40 -9.55 23.36
C ASN A 203 -1.94 -11.01 23.48
N LYS A 204 -1.21 -11.56 22.49
CA LYS A 204 -0.65 -12.90 22.61
C LYS A 204 0.48 -12.99 23.64
N ALA A 205 1.25 -11.92 23.82
CA ALA A 205 2.34 -11.89 24.80
C ALA A 205 1.85 -11.74 26.26
N THR A 206 0.63 -11.24 26.46
CA THR A 206 0.02 -11.08 27.81
C THR A 206 -0.73 -12.32 28.30
N PHE A 207 -0.98 -13.30 27.43
CA PHE A 207 -1.72 -14.54 27.77
C PHE A 207 -0.82 -15.80 27.81
N ASN A 208 0.49 -15.66 27.65
CA ASN A 208 1.50 -16.69 27.87
C ASN A 208 2.39 -16.34 29.07
#